data_d5e77ca36d6c8ca3d8b85e4c8c026aa8
#
_entry.id   d5e77ca36d6c8ca3d8b85e4c8c026aa8
#
_cell.length_a   1.000
_cell.length_b   1.000
_cell.length_c   1.000
_cell.angle_alpha   90.00
_cell.angle_beta   90.00
_cell.angle_gamma   90.00
#
_symmetry.space_group_name_H-M   'P 1'
#
loop_
_entity.id
_entity.type
_entity.pdbx_description
1 polymer ?
#
loop_
_entity_poly.entity_id
_entity_poly.type
_entity_poly.pdbx_seq_one_letter_code
_entity_poly.pdbx_strand_id
1 'polypeptide(L)'
;MGPKTKLLPIVLALAGCTAAFAEPAGSWRGPRVIVIGVDGLSVDGVSTARVPRLRELMARSAWTLEARGVLPTLSSPNWASAINGASPAQHGITSNGYFRHMVEFQPACRTEDGKFPTIFGLLRADYPASNIAVFHDWGGFADLLEKHAPDVMRHERGPAKTIAAAIAYWRENRPALTFIHLDNVDHAGHAHGWYSPEYYRAVEAADGYIGQVLDMLEALSVTESTFVLVTSDHGGTAHGHGKNSLPEILIPWILSGPGVAPGRIAALVNTFDTALTVAWIFDLDPPQCWIGRPVLTAFGPALVAAHADAAAHAKLPDCTVQLATAKD
;
A
#
# COMPACT_ATOMS: atom_id res chain seq x y z
N MET A 1 40.04 -51.38 -11.58
CA MET A 1 39.21 -50.35 -11.02
C MET A 1 39.82 -48.99 -11.35
N GLY A 2 39.32 -48.32 -12.42
CA GLY A 2 39.83 -47.05 -12.91
C GLY A 2 38.87 -45.92 -12.50
N PRO A 3 39.34 -44.67 -12.29
CA PRO A 3 38.53 -43.58 -11.81
C PRO A 3 37.60 -43.06 -12.90
N LYS A 4 36.29 -42.89 -12.56
CA LYS A 4 35.28 -42.27 -13.42
C LYS A 4 35.43 -40.75 -13.41
N THR A 5 35.85 -40.18 -14.52
CA THR A 5 35.86 -38.74 -14.78
C THR A 5 34.44 -38.21 -14.94
N LYS A 6 33.98 -37.36 -14.04
CA LYS A 6 32.72 -36.63 -14.17
C LYS A 6 32.96 -35.41 -15.07
N LEU A 7 32.34 -35.34 -16.22
CA LEU A 7 32.23 -34.17 -17.07
C LEU A 7 31.26 -33.19 -16.44
N LEU A 8 31.75 -31.98 -16.07
CA LEU A 8 30.97 -30.85 -15.65
C LEU A 8 30.45 -30.12 -16.91
N PRO A 9 29.16 -29.77 -17.03
CA PRO A 9 28.70 -28.96 -18.14
C PRO A 9 29.19 -27.52 -18.00
N ILE A 10 29.89 -27.02 -19.01
CA ILE A 10 30.26 -25.61 -19.15
C ILE A 10 28.97 -24.84 -19.49
N VAL A 11 28.42 -24.11 -18.52
CA VAL A 11 27.38 -23.12 -18.77
C VAL A 11 28.08 -21.86 -19.28
N LEU A 12 27.91 -21.57 -20.56
CA LEU A 12 28.38 -20.31 -21.18
C LEU A 12 27.49 -19.19 -20.67
N ALA A 13 27.94 -18.43 -19.67
CA ALA A 13 27.32 -17.19 -19.23
C ALA A 13 27.59 -16.10 -20.27
N LEU A 14 26.57 -15.73 -21.03
CA LEU A 14 26.55 -14.50 -21.81
C LEU A 14 26.54 -13.32 -20.82
N ALA A 15 27.70 -12.70 -20.61
CA ALA A 15 27.85 -11.47 -19.86
C ALA A 15 27.30 -10.31 -20.70
N GLY A 16 25.99 -10.06 -20.56
CA GLY A 16 25.42 -8.76 -20.89
C GLY A 16 25.86 -7.76 -19.83
N CYS A 17 26.69 -6.77 -20.20
CA CYS A 17 27.08 -5.65 -19.36
C CYS A 17 25.87 -4.74 -19.14
N THR A 18 24.96 -5.09 -18.25
CA THR A 18 24.06 -4.13 -17.60
C THR A 18 24.84 -3.58 -16.42
N ALA A 19 25.08 -2.27 -16.38
CA ALA A 19 25.61 -1.60 -15.22
C ALA A 19 24.62 -1.81 -14.06
N ALA A 20 24.82 -2.86 -13.28
CA ALA A 20 24.09 -3.07 -12.04
C ALA A 20 24.52 -1.93 -11.11
N PHE A 21 23.62 -1.02 -10.81
CA PHE A 21 23.81 -0.07 -9.74
C PHE A 21 24.00 -0.87 -8.45
N ALA A 22 25.22 -0.88 -7.91
CA ALA A 22 25.53 -1.58 -6.67
C ALA A 22 24.64 -1.02 -5.56
N GLU A 23 23.94 -1.89 -4.84
CA GLU A 23 23.18 -1.47 -3.67
C GLU A 23 24.13 -0.88 -2.62
N PRO A 24 23.74 0.22 -1.93
CA PRO A 24 24.55 0.80 -0.86
C PRO A 24 24.84 -0.25 0.24
N ALA A 25 26.03 -0.25 0.79
CA ALA A 25 26.38 -1.13 1.91
C ALA A 25 25.44 -0.86 3.09
N GLY A 26 24.75 -1.90 3.59
CA GLY A 26 23.72 -1.79 4.64
C GLY A 26 22.30 -1.62 4.11
N SER A 27 22.06 -1.74 2.80
CA SER A 27 20.71 -1.66 2.21
C SER A 27 19.79 -2.76 2.73
N TRP A 28 18.50 -2.41 2.82
CA TRP A 28 17.41 -3.34 3.12
C TRP A 28 17.42 -4.54 2.17
N ARG A 29 17.44 -5.75 2.73
CA ARG A 29 17.47 -7.01 1.94
C ARG A 29 16.14 -7.75 1.90
N GLY A 30 15.15 -7.27 2.63
CA GLY A 30 13.79 -7.82 2.63
C GLY A 30 12.97 -7.41 1.40
N PRO A 31 11.69 -7.77 1.36
CA PRO A 31 10.78 -7.34 0.31
C PRO A 31 10.66 -5.82 0.27
N ARG A 32 10.35 -5.26 -0.90
CA ARG A 32 10.04 -3.83 -1.07
C ARG A 32 8.59 -3.68 -1.49
N VAL A 33 7.90 -2.72 -0.90
CA VAL A 33 6.49 -2.44 -1.20
C VAL A 33 6.32 -0.97 -1.53
N ILE A 34 5.68 -0.68 -2.67
CA ILE A 34 5.19 0.65 -3.03
C ILE A 34 3.66 0.59 -3.02
N VAL A 35 3.03 1.39 -2.19
CA VAL A 35 1.59 1.62 -2.20
C VAL A 35 1.33 2.96 -2.88
N ILE A 36 0.52 2.96 -3.93
CA ILE A 36 0.06 4.16 -4.63
C ILE A 36 -1.43 4.29 -4.34
N GLY A 37 -1.78 5.26 -3.52
CA GLY A 37 -3.14 5.64 -3.20
C GLY A 37 -3.59 6.79 -4.11
N VAL A 38 -4.68 6.60 -4.84
CA VAL A 38 -5.29 7.65 -5.68
C VAL A 38 -6.63 8.03 -5.09
N ASP A 39 -6.69 9.20 -4.46
CA ASP A 39 -7.88 9.71 -3.78
C ASP A 39 -9.04 9.90 -4.75
N GLY A 40 -10.22 9.43 -4.39
CA GLY A 40 -11.43 9.57 -5.20
C GLY A 40 -11.47 8.75 -6.49
N LEU A 41 -10.55 7.79 -6.70
CA LEU A 41 -10.52 6.95 -7.89
C LEU A 41 -11.64 5.90 -7.87
N SER A 42 -12.71 6.17 -8.58
CA SER A 42 -13.85 5.26 -8.70
C SER A 42 -13.56 4.07 -9.62
N VAL A 43 -14.31 3.00 -9.42
CA VAL A 43 -14.32 1.84 -10.33
C VAL A 43 -14.73 2.22 -11.74
N ASP A 44 -15.67 3.14 -11.89
CA ASP A 44 -16.07 3.68 -13.18
C ASP A 44 -14.90 4.42 -13.86
N GLY A 45 -14.13 5.22 -13.09
CA GLY A 45 -12.94 5.89 -13.60
C GLY A 45 -11.93 4.91 -14.20
N VAL A 46 -11.63 3.81 -13.52
CA VAL A 46 -10.74 2.77 -14.04
C VAL A 46 -11.31 2.06 -15.27
N SER A 47 -12.63 1.87 -15.31
CA SER A 47 -13.29 1.12 -16.39
C SER A 47 -13.46 1.93 -17.67
N THR A 48 -13.72 3.23 -17.53
CA THR A 48 -14.14 4.12 -18.64
C THR A 48 -12.99 4.98 -19.17
N ALA A 49 -12.13 5.55 -18.31
CA ALA A 49 -11.02 6.38 -18.73
C ALA A 49 -9.95 5.57 -19.50
N ARG A 50 -9.12 6.26 -20.27
CA ARG A 50 -7.99 5.65 -20.98
C ARG A 50 -6.81 5.49 -20.02
N VAL A 51 -6.71 4.31 -19.40
CA VAL A 51 -5.71 3.96 -18.38
C VAL A 51 -4.78 2.82 -18.84
N PRO A 52 -3.93 3.04 -19.87
CA PRO A 52 -3.11 1.97 -20.46
C PRO A 52 -2.10 1.40 -19.46
N ARG A 53 -1.49 2.21 -18.59
CA ARG A 53 -0.48 1.79 -17.64
C ARG A 53 -1.09 0.93 -16.54
N LEU A 54 -2.25 1.32 -16.04
CA LEU A 54 -2.98 0.57 -15.03
C LEU A 54 -3.49 -0.76 -15.61
N ARG A 55 -3.95 -0.79 -16.88
CA ARG A 55 -4.32 -2.04 -17.57
C ARG A 55 -3.14 -2.98 -17.77
N GLU A 56 -1.98 -2.45 -18.13
CA GLU A 56 -0.73 -3.21 -18.22
C GLU A 56 -0.35 -3.80 -16.86
N LEU A 57 -0.43 -3.01 -15.78
CA LEU A 57 -0.20 -3.48 -14.42
C LEU A 57 -1.19 -4.59 -14.05
N MET A 58 -2.50 -4.39 -14.30
CA MET A 58 -3.55 -5.38 -14.02
C MET A 58 -3.32 -6.71 -14.73
N ALA A 59 -2.79 -6.70 -15.95
CA ALA A 59 -2.53 -7.92 -16.71
C ALA A 59 -1.54 -8.89 -16.01
N ARG A 60 -0.68 -8.36 -15.15
CA ARG A 60 0.30 -9.13 -14.35
C ARG A 60 0.04 -9.10 -12.85
N SER A 61 -1.11 -8.63 -12.42
CA SER A 61 -1.50 -8.42 -11.03
C SER A 61 -2.64 -9.32 -10.61
N ALA A 62 -2.74 -9.56 -9.31
CA ALA A 62 -4.01 -9.93 -8.69
C ALA A 62 -4.81 -8.63 -8.45
N TRP A 63 -6.08 -8.61 -8.85
CA TRP A 63 -6.86 -7.38 -8.79
C TRP A 63 -8.35 -7.61 -8.57
N THR A 64 -9.02 -6.61 -8.00
CA THR A 64 -10.47 -6.51 -7.96
C THR A 64 -10.90 -5.06 -8.14
N LEU A 65 -12.05 -4.86 -8.77
CA LEU A 65 -12.77 -3.58 -8.83
C LEU A 65 -13.99 -3.58 -7.88
N GLU A 66 -14.02 -4.53 -6.94
CA GLU A 66 -15.10 -4.71 -5.99
C GLU A 66 -14.60 -4.63 -4.53
N ALA A 67 -13.38 -4.10 -4.33
CA ALA A 67 -12.91 -3.81 -2.99
C ALA A 67 -13.77 -2.71 -2.36
N ARG A 68 -13.87 -2.73 -1.04
CA ARG A 68 -14.79 -1.83 -0.31
C ARG A 68 -14.04 -0.91 0.63
N GLY A 69 -14.32 0.39 0.49
CA GLY A 69 -14.03 1.38 1.50
C GLY A 69 -14.86 1.17 2.77
N VAL A 70 -14.54 1.94 3.81
CA VAL A 70 -15.32 2.01 5.06
C VAL A 70 -16.30 3.17 5.03
N LEU A 71 -17.26 3.15 5.95
CA LEU A 71 -18.19 4.26 6.16
C LEU A 71 -17.74 5.10 7.35
N PRO A 72 -17.87 6.45 7.24
CA PRO A 72 -18.29 7.18 6.03
C PRO A 72 -17.23 7.10 4.92
N THR A 73 -17.66 7.23 3.66
CA THR A 73 -16.79 7.23 2.48
C THR A 73 -16.04 8.56 2.34
N LEU A 74 -15.23 8.89 3.37
CA LEU A 74 -14.40 10.09 3.47
C LEU A 74 -12.91 9.71 3.46
N SER A 75 -12.05 10.62 3.05
CA SER A 75 -10.61 10.36 2.86
C SER A 75 -9.92 9.96 4.16
N SER A 76 -10.03 10.75 5.25
CA SER A 76 -9.35 10.41 6.51
C SER A 76 -9.76 9.05 7.08
N PRO A 77 -11.05 8.68 7.20
CA PRO A 77 -11.45 7.36 7.67
C PRO A 77 -10.91 6.21 6.81
N ASN A 78 -10.97 6.37 5.48
CA ASN A 78 -10.58 5.32 4.55
C ASN A 78 -9.06 5.18 4.42
N TRP A 79 -8.31 6.29 4.32
CA TRP A 79 -6.85 6.22 4.33
C TRP A 79 -6.31 5.72 5.66
N ALA A 80 -6.90 6.14 6.79
CA ALA A 80 -6.56 5.56 8.09
C ALA A 80 -6.77 4.05 8.08
N SER A 81 -7.93 3.58 7.63
CA SER A 81 -8.22 2.14 7.52
C SER A 81 -7.22 1.40 6.63
N ALA A 82 -6.84 1.98 5.48
CA ALA A 82 -5.90 1.38 4.55
C ALA A 82 -4.49 1.19 5.15
N ILE A 83 -4.06 2.09 6.05
CA ILE A 83 -2.71 2.04 6.64
C ILE A 83 -2.67 1.43 8.04
N ASN A 84 -3.82 1.20 8.70
CA ASN A 84 -3.86 0.72 10.07
C ASN A 84 -4.67 -0.57 10.28
N GLY A 85 -5.14 -1.20 9.21
CA GLY A 85 -5.77 -2.51 9.28
C GLY A 85 -7.08 -2.60 10.07
N ALA A 86 -7.75 -1.46 10.32
CA ALA A 86 -8.93 -1.38 11.17
C ALA A 86 -10.01 -0.47 10.55
N SER A 87 -11.21 -0.50 11.09
CA SER A 87 -12.30 0.37 10.66
C SER A 87 -12.41 1.63 11.55
N PRO A 88 -13.20 2.64 11.17
CA PRO A 88 -13.45 3.82 12.00
C PRO A 88 -13.88 3.50 13.42
N ALA A 89 -14.61 2.40 13.62
CA ALA A 89 -15.03 1.94 14.94
C ALA A 89 -13.85 1.55 15.86
N GLN A 90 -12.72 1.11 15.29
CA GLN A 90 -11.53 0.76 16.06
C GLN A 90 -10.56 1.94 16.17
N HIS A 91 -10.28 2.66 15.07
CA HIS A 91 -9.25 3.71 15.08
C HIS A 91 -9.79 5.11 15.46
N GLY A 92 -11.11 5.31 15.53
CA GLY A 92 -11.72 6.55 16.01
C GLY A 92 -11.72 7.71 15.01
N ILE A 93 -11.22 7.54 13.79
CA ILE A 93 -11.19 8.57 12.76
C ILE A 93 -12.44 8.45 11.90
N THR A 94 -13.36 9.41 12.03
CA THR A 94 -14.71 9.36 11.43
C THR A 94 -14.98 10.50 10.45
N SER A 95 -14.07 11.47 10.32
CA SER A 95 -14.25 12.62 9.42
C SER A 95 -12.92 13.18 8.90
N ASN A 96 -12.97 13.98 7.83
CA ASN A 96 -11.80 14.70 7.30
C ASN A 96 -11.36 15.87 8.22
N GLY A 97 -12.21 16.28 9.15
CA GLY A 97 -11.88 17.23 10.23
C GLY A 97 -11.20 16.59 11.43
N TYR A 98 -10.57 15.39 11.24
CA TYR A 98 -9.81 14.74 12.29
C TYR A 98 -8.60 15.58 12.68
N PHE A 99 -8.79 16.30 13.78
CA PHE A 99 -7.71 16.93 14.53
C PHE A 99 -7.52 16.15 15.83
N ARG A 100 -6.28 16.04 16.30
CA ARG A 100 -5.86 15.24 17.48
C ARG A 100 -6.75 15.38 18.74
N HIS A 101 -7.60 16.38 18.81
CA HIS A 101 -8.45 16.69 19.96
C HIS A 101 -9.95 16.49 19.70
N MET A 102 -10.34 15.99 18.51
CA MET A 102 -11.74 15.85 18.12
C MET A 102 -12.07 14.41 17.69
N VAL A 103 -11.55 13.44 18.43
CA VAL A 103 -11.98 12.04 18.27
C VAL A 103 -13.36 11.90 18.92
N GLU A 104 -14.35 11.54 18.14
CA GLU A 104 -15.70 11.28 18.64
C GLU A 104 -15.70 10.13 19.66
N PHE A 105 -14.82 9.16 19.49
CA PHE A 105 -14.58 8.07 20.45
C PHE A 105 -13.10 7.65 20.43
N GLN A 106 -12.70 7.03 21.52
CA GLN A 106 -11.31 6.67 21.73
C GLN A 106 -10.91 5.47 20.87
N PRO A 107 -9.73 5.47 20.24
CA PRO A 107 -9.25 4.31 19.51
C PRO A 107 -9.03 3.10 20.42
N ALA A 108 -9.30 1.90 19.89
CA ALA A 108 -9.17 0.64 20.62
C ALA A 108 -7.73 0.31 21.05
N CYS A 109 -6.75 0.80 20.30
CA CYS A 109 -5.32 0.72 20.61
C CYS A 109 -4.67 2.09 20.38
N ARG A 110 -3.55 2.34 21.10
CA ARG A 110 -2.75 3.55 20.92
C ARG A 110 -1.26 3.25 21.03
N THR A 111 -0.49 3.92 20.22
CA THR A 111 0.96 4.04 20.36
C THR A 111 1.30 5.09 21.44
N GLU A 112 2.56 5.20 21.80
CA GLU A 112 3.03 6.17 22.82
C GLU A 112 2.70 7.64 22.45
N ASP A 113 2.68 7.96 21.14
CA ASP A 113 2.30 9.29 20.65
C ASP A 113 0.78 9.48 20.48
N GLY A 114 -0.02 8.52 21.00
CA GLY A 114 -1.48 8.58 21.05
C GLY A 114 -2.20 8.28 19.74
N LYS A 115 -1.47 7.81 18.71
CA LYS A 115 -2.02 7.38 17.42
C LYS A 115 -2.54 5.94 17.50
N PHE A 116 -3.47 5.59 16.62
CA PHE A 116 -3.73 4.18 16.36
C PHE A 116 -2.56 3.61 15.56
N PRO A 117 -2.03 2.40 15.90
CA PRO A 117 -0.84 1.87 15.24
C PRO A 117 -1.05 1.66 13.74
N THR A 118 -0.06 2.07 12.94
CA THR A 118 -0.08 1.93 11.48
C THR A 118 0.98 0.94 11.00
N ILE A 119 0.89 0.56 9.72
CA ILE A 119 1.89 -0.30 9.07
C ILE A 119 3.29 0.33 9.10
N PHE A 120 3.39 1.65 9.12
CA PHE A 120 4.67 2.35 9.21
C PHE A 120 5.29 2.17 10.59
N GLY A 121 4.51 2.39 11.66
CA GLY A 121 4.94 2.17 13.05
C GLY A 121 5.29 0.72 13.31
N LEU A 122 4.47 -0.22 12.81
CA LEU A 122 4.71 -1.65 12.96
C LEU A 122 6.03 -2.07 12.27
N LEU A 123 6.24 -1.67 11.00
CA LEU A 123 7.48 -1.97 10.27
C LEU A 123 8.70 -1.34 10.95
N ARG A 124 8.59 -0.11 11.47
CA ARG A 124 9.67 0.56 12.20
C ARG A 124 10.02 -0.16 13.51
N ALA A 125 9.03 -0.68 14.22
CA ALA A 125 9.24 -1.39 15.49
C ALA A 125 9.99 -2.72 15.27
N ASP A 126 9.58 -3.51 14.28
CA ASP A 126 10.17 -4.83 14.01
C ASP A 126 11.50 -4.72 13.23
N TYR A 127 11.62 -3.74 12.36
CA TYR A 127 12.81 -3.50 11.54
C TYR A 127 13.31 -2.06 11.68
N PRO A 128 13.98 -1.70 12.79
CA PRO A 128 14.41 -0.31 13.06
C PRO A 128 15.31 0.30 11.99
N ALA A 129 16.06 -0.51 11.25
CA ALA A 129 16.94 -0.07 10.16
C ALA A 129 16.26 -0.01 8.78
N SER A 130 14.96 -0.34 8.69
CA SER A 130 14.22 -0.24 7.42
C SER A 130 14.08 1.22 7.01
N ASN A 131 14.20 1.50 5.70
CA ASN A 131 13.91 2.83 5.17
C ASN A 131 12.42 2.90 4.80
N ILE A 132 11.70 3.88 5.33
CA ILE A 132 10.26 4.09 5.14
C ILE A 132 10.04 5.49 4.59
N ALA A 133 9.30 5.60 3.48
CA ALA A 133 9.07 6.86 2.78
C ALA A 133 7.57 7.12 2.54
N VAL A 134 7.15 8.35 2.77
CA VAL A 134 5.77 8.79 2.54
C VAL A 134 5.79 10.09 1.74
N PHE A 135 5.08 10.10 0.61
CA PHE A 135 4.90 11.26 -0.24
C PHE A 135 3.41 11.49 -0.46
N HIS A 136 2.94 12.71 -0.23
CA HIS A 136 1.52 13.00 -0.33
C HIS A 136 1.27 14.43 -0.84
N ASP A 137 0.20 14.62 -1.58
CA ASP A 137 -0.23 15.95 -2.04
C ASP A 137 -1.47 16.48 -1.31
N TRP A 138 -2.13 15.65 -0.50
CA TRP A 138 -3.12 16.09 0.47
C TRP A 138 -2.52 16.21 1.88
N GLY A 139 -2.60 17.41 2.49
CA GLY A 139 -1.96 17.69 3.79
C GLY A 139 -2.50 16.86 4.95
N GLY A 140 -3.78 16.46 4.91
CA GLY A 140 -4.43 15.66 5.95
C GLY A 140 -3.85 14.25 6.12
N PHE A 141 -3.20 13.71 5.09
CA PHE A 141 -2.61 12.37 5.16
C PHE A 141 -1.56 12.24 6.27
N ALA A 142 -0.71 13.27 6.46
CA ALA A 142 0.33 13.28 7.48
C ALA A 142 -0.19 13.17 8.92
N ASP A 143 -1.46 13.48 9.15
CA ASP A 143 -2.05 13.40 10.48
C ASP A 143 -2.57 12.00 10.84
N LEU A 144 -2.60 11.08 9.87
CA LEU A 144 -3.14 9.73 10.03
C LEU A 144 -2.11 8.73 10.59
N LEU A 145 -0.81 9.03 10.56
CA LEU A 145 0.26 8.10 10.93
C LEU A 145 1.22 8.69 11.99
N GLU A 146 2.05 7.81 12.56
CA GLU A 146 3.12 8.18 13.50
C GLU A 146 4.20 8.96 12.76
N LYS A 147 4.47 10.20 13.20
CA LYS A 147 5.42 11.10 12.50
C LYS A 147 6.88 10.67 12.60
N HIS A 148 7.21 9.83 13.58
CA HIS A 148 8.56 9.30 13.79
C HIS A 148 8.82 7.99 13.02
N ALA A 149 7.79 7.35 12.46
CA ALA A 149 7.94 6.09 11.78
C ALA A 149 8.62 6.20 10.40
N PRO A 150 8.24 7.13 9.51
CA PRO A 150 8.93 7.32 8.23
C PRO A 150 10.29 8.02 8.40
N ASP A 151 11.30 7.62 7.60
CA ASP A 151 12.57 8.36 7.46
C ASP A 151 12.37 9.65 6.68
N VAL A 152 11.44 9.62 5.74
CA VAL A 152 11.02 10.82 5.00
C VAL A 152 9.49 10.84 4.87
N MET A 153 8.92 12.00 5.18
CA MET A 153 7.52 12.32 4.91
C MET A 153 7.48 13.69 4.26
N ARG A 154 7.01 13.76 3.01
CA ARG A 154 6.97 15.00 2.23
C ARG A 154 5.57 15.29 1.74
N HIS A 155 5.09 16.49 2.08
CA HIS A 155 3.91 17.09 1.48
C HIS A 155 4.33 17.94 0.28
N GLU A 156 3.95 17.49 -0.91
CA GLU A 156 4.20 18.20 -2.15
C GLU A 156 2.88 18.77 -2.69
N ARG A 157 2.94 19.92 -3.34
CA ARG A 157 1.73 20.52 -3.92
C ARG A 157 1.51 20.01 -5.33
N GLY A 158 0.62 19.03 -5.43
CA GLY A 158 0.15 18.42 -6.67
C GLY A 158 0.92 17.16 -7.08
N PRO A 159 0.25 16.26 -7.82
CA PRO A 159 0.68 14.88 -8.06
C PRO A 159 2.01 14.79 -8.83
N ALA A 160 2.25 15.68 -9.78
CA ALA A 160 3.51 15.67 -10.55
C ALA A 160 4.74 15.87 -9.66
N LYS A 161 4.66 16.77 -8.66
CA LYS A 161 5.77 17.00 -7.72
C LYS A 161 5.90 15.86 -6.74
N THR A 162 4.78 15.32 -6.27
CA THR A 162 4.73 14.17 -5.37
C THR A 162 5.42 12.96 -6.00
N ILE A 163 5.09 12.64 -7.25
CA ILE A 163 5.72 11.55 -8.00
C ILE A 163 7.20 11.82 -8.27
N ALA A 164 7.56 13.03 -8.68
CA ALA A 164 8.96 13.37 -8.94
C ALA A 164 9.82 13.24 -7.66
N ALA A 165 9.32 13.70 -6.52
CA ALA A 165 9.99 13.58 -5.23
C ALA A 165 10.12 12.11 -4.78
N ALA A 166 9.05 11.31 -4.94
CA ALA A 166 9.07 9.88 -4.63
C ALA A 166 10.09 9.12 -5.49
N ILE A 167 10.09 9.35 -6.80
CA ILE A 167 11.02 8.71 -7.75
C ILE A 167 12.47 9.11 -7.46
N ALA A 168 12.74 10.39 -7.20
CA ALA A 168 14.07 10.87 -6.86
C ALA A 168 14.61 10.18 -5.61
N TYR A 169 13.81 10.18 -4.53
CA TYR A 169 14.18 9.53 -3.27
C TYR A 169 14.38 8.02 -3.45
N TRP A 170 13.48 7.37 -4.19
CA TRP A 170 13.50 5.93 -4.41
C TRP A 170 14.76 5.47 -5.16
N ARG A 171 15.22 6.25 -6.15
CA ARG A 171 16.44 5.97 -6.91
C ARG A 171 17.70 5.94 -6.02
N GLU A 172 17.75 6.77 -5.01
CA GLU A 172 18.90 6.87 -4.11
C GLU A 172 18.84 5.91 -2.93
N ASN A 173 17.64 5.70 -2.36
CA ASN A 173 17.48 5.10 -1.04
C ASN A 173 16.86 3.69 -1.04
N ARG A 174 16.17 3.29 -2.12
CA ARG A 174 15.51 1.97 -2.21
C ARG A 174 14.70 1.61 -0.97
N PRO A 175 13.68 2.39 -0.57
CA PRO A 175 12.94 2.16 0.66
C PRO A 175 12.33 0.75 0.73
N ALA A 176 12.21 0.21 1.94
CA ALA A 176 11.45 -1.01 2.21
C ALA A 176 9.96 -0.79 1.94
N LEU A 177 9.41 0.30 2.50
CA LEU A 177 8.01 0.69 2.30
C LEU A 177 7.95 2.12 1.78
N THR A 178 7.22 2.31 0.69
CA THR A 178 6.89 3.64 0.15
C THR A 178 5.38 3.78 0.05
N PHE A 179 4.84 4.87 0.54
CA PHE A 179 3.45 5.26 0.30
C PHE A 179 3.43 6.54 -0.51
N ILE A 180 2.67 6.55 -1.62
CA ILE A 180 2.49 7.71 -2.49
C ILE A 180 0.99 7.99 -2.55
N HIS A 181 0.57 9.17 -2.09
CA HIS A 181 -0.81 9.62 -2.10
C HIS A 181 -1.00 10.69 -3.18
N LEU A 182 -1.97 10.51 -4.06
CA LEU A 182 -2.32 11.42 -5.16
C LEU A 182 -3.77 11.88 -5.00
N ASP A 183 -4.00 13.20 -4.97
CA ASP A 183 -5.29 13.83 -4.65
C ASP A 183 -6.02 14.43 -5.87
N ASN A 184 -5.39 14.41 -7.05
CA ASN A 184 -5.90 15.11 -8.22
C ASN A 184 -7.23 14.59 -8.76
N VAL A 185 -7.54 13.31 -8.54
CA VAL A 185 -8.77 12.69 -9.07
C VAL A 185 -9.96 13.11 -8.21
N ASP A 186 -9.81 13.11 -6.88
CA ASP A 186 -10.80 13.65 -5.96
C ASP A 186 -11.10 15.13 -6.20
N HIS A 187 -10.04 15.95 -6.32
CA HIS A 187 -10.20 17.36 -6.69
C HIS A 187 -11.00 17.57 -7.97
N ALA A 188 -10.76 16.78 -9.02
CA ALA A 188 -11.52 16.86 -10.26
C ALA A 188 -12.98 16.44 -10.06
N GLY A 189 -13.21 15.39 -9.24
CA GLY A 189 -14.56 14.96 -8.87
C GLY A 189 -15.35 16.05 -8.14
N HIS A 190 -14.76 16.71 -7.18
CA HIS A 190 -15.40 17.84 -6.48
C HIS A 190 -15.64 19.04 -7.38
N ALA A 191 -14.68 19.40 -8.22
CA ALA A 191 -14.77 20.58 -9.07
C ALA A 191 -15.74 20.41 -10.25
N HIS A 192 -15.73 19.24 -10.89
CA HIS A 192 -16.41 19.01 -12.17
C HIS A 192 -17.47 17.90 -12.11
N GLY A 193 -17.52 17.16 -11.03
CA GLY A 193 -18.37 15.98 -10.85
C GLY A 193 -17.68 14.69 -11.28
N TRP A 194 -17.91 13.63 -10.49
CA TRP A 194 -17.58 12.26 -10.90
C TRP A 194 -18.29 11.95 -12.22
N TYR A 195 -17.62 11.19 -13.08
CA TYR A 195 -18.08 10.82 -14.45
C TYR A 195 -18.02 11.95 -15.48
N SER A 196 -17.58 13.16 -15.11
CA SER A 196 -17.36 14.23 -16.08
C SER A 196 -16.13 13.96 -16.97
N PRO A 197 -16.03 14.57 -18.15
CA PRO A 197 -14.82 14.48 -18.98
C PRO A 197 -13.57 14.98 -18.25
N GLU A 198 -13.69 15.96 -17.35
CA GLU A 198 -12.62 16.51 -16.53
C GLU A 198 -12.13 15.47 -15.51
N TYR A 199 -13.06 14.77 -14.87
CA TYR A 199 -12.75 13.67 -13.94
C TYR A 199 -11.98 12.55 -14.66
N TYR A 200 -12.45 12.11 -15.82
CA TYR A 200 -11.74 11.08 -16.59
C TYR A 200 -10.34 11.53 -17.02
N ARG A 201 -10.15 12.80 -17.39
CA ARG A 201 -8.80 13.35 -17.68
C ARG A 201 -7.89 13.33 -16.45
N ALA A 202 -8.43 13.58 -15.26
CA ALA A 202 -7.66 13.45 -14.02
C ALA A 202 -7.27 11.99 -13.72
N VAL A 203 -8.14 11.03 -14.01
CA VAL A 203 -7.84 9.58 -13.92
C VAL A 203 -6.75 9.20 -14.93
N GLU A 204 -6.84 9.68 -16.17
CA GLU A 204 -5.81 9.46 -17.21
C GLU A 204 -4.45 10.06 -16.81
N ALA A 205 -4.45 11.21 -16.14
CA ALA A 205 -3.23 11.81 -15.59
C ALA A 205 -2.65 10.95 -14.44
N ALA A 206 -3.49 10.45 -13.55
CA ALA A 206 -3.07 9.55 -12.48
C ALA A 206 -2.47 8.23 -13.02
N ASP A 207 -3.06 7.68 -14.10
CA ASP A 207 -2.49 6.55 -14.83
C ASP A 207 -1.07 6.83 -15.33
N GLY A 208 -0.85 8.03 -15.90
CA GLY A 208 0.48 8.47 -16.32
C GLY A 208 1.48 8.58 -15.16
N TYR A 209 1.04 9.03 -13.98
CA TYR A 209 1.89 9.09 -12.78
C TYR A 209 2.23 7.71 -12.24
N ILE A 210 1.27 6.78 -12.22
CA ILE A 210 1.52 5.37 -11.92
C ILE A 210 2.56 4.81 -12.90
N GLY A 211 2.40 5.09 -14.20
CA GLY A 211 3.32 4.70 -15.25
C GLY A 211 4.76 5.15 -14.97
N GLN A 212 4.98 6.38 -14.52
CA GLN A 212 6.31 6.88 -14.18
C GLN A 212 6.98 6.08 -13.04
N VAL A 213 6.21 5.63 -12.05
CA VAL A 213 6.72 4.76 -10.98
C VAL A 213 7.10 3.38 -11.54
N LEU A 214 6.28 2.81 -12.41
CA LEU A 214 6.56 1.53 -13.07
C LEU A 214 7.81 1.62 -13.95
N ASP A 215 7.95 2.68 -14.74
CA ASP A 215 9.12 2.95 -15.59
C ASP A 215 10.42 3.10 -14.75
N MET A 216 10.31 3.73 -13.58
CA MET A 216 11.44 3.80 -12.63
C MET A 216 11.86 2.40 -12.17
N LEU A 217 10.93 1.54 -11.78
CA LEU A 217 11.24 0.18 -11.33
C LEU A 217 11.89 -0.65 -12.43
N GLU A 218 11.40 -0.52 -13.67
CA GLU A 218 11.97 -1.16 -14.85
C GLU A 218 13.40 -0.67 -15.13
N ALA A 219 13.60 0.65 -15.17
CA ALA A 219 14.91 1.27 -15.40
C ALA A 219 15.94 0.86 -14.35
N LEU A 220 15.51 0.53 -13.14
CA LEU A 220 16.36 0.07 -12.05
C LEU A 220 16.48 -1.46 -11.99
N SER A 221 15.80 -2.18 -12.89
CA SER A 221 15.76 -3.65 -12.93
C SER A 221 15.29 -4.30 -11.60
N VAL A 222 14.33 -3.68 -10.93
CA VAL A 222 13.80 -4.14 -9.63
C VAL A 222 12.30 -4.47 -9.66
N THR A 223 11.68 -4.45 -10.82
CA THR A 223 10.26 -4.76 -11.00
C THR A 223 9.88 -6.11 -10.40
N GLU A 224 10.67 -7.14 -10.67
CA GLU A 224 10.43 -8.51 -10.21
C GLU A 224 10.72 -8.75 -8.72
N SER A 225 11.30 -7.76 -8.04
CA SER A 225 11.64 -7.81 -6.60
C SER A 225 10.86 -6.80 -5.76
N THR A 226 9.92 -6.07 -6.37
CA THR A 226 9.16 -5.01 -5.70
C THR A 226 7.67 -5.28 -5.84
N PHE A 227 6.95 -5.23 -4.72
CA PHE A 227 5.49 -5.22 -4.74
C PHE A 227 4.99 -3.82 -5.04
N VAL A 228 4.01 -3.71 -5.94
CA VAL A 228 3.29 -2.47 -6.24
C VAL A 228 1.80 -2.71 -5.98
N LEU A 229 1.24 -1.95 -5.05
CA LEU A 229 -0.17 -1.96 -4.72
C LEU A 229 -0.78 -0.63 -5.11
N VAL A 230 -1.80 -0.65 -5.98
CA VAL A 230 -2.58 0.54 -6.36
C VAL A 230 -3.98 0.40 -5.82
N THR A 231 -4.46 1.40 -5.09
CA THR A 231 -5.81 1.43 -4.52
C THR A 231 -6.35 2.85 -4.41
N SER A 232 -7.60 2.96 -4.00
CA SER A 232 -8.27 4.21 -3.66
C SER A 232 -8.85 4.11 -2.25
N ASP A 233 -9.31 5.21 -1.73
CA ASP A 233 -10.03 5.31 -0.47
C ASP A 233 -11.56 5.29 -0.66
N HIS A 234 -12.05 5.94 -1.70
CA HIS A 234 -13.46 5.98 -2.09
C HIS A 234 -13.62 6.31 -3.57
N GLY A 235 -14.81 6.15 -4.09
CA GLY A 235 -15.26 6.78 -5.32
C GLY A 235 -16.09 8.03 -5.01
N GLY A 236 -17.08 8.34 -5.84
CA GLY A 236 -17.94 9.48 -5.60
C GLY A 236 -19.14 9.52 -6.53
N THR A 237 -20.05 10.44 -6.26
CA THR A 237 -21.26 10.68 -7.07
C THR A 237 -21.51 12.18 -7.19
N ALA A 238 -21.93 12.63 -8.37
CA ALA A 238 -22.08 14.07 -8.64
C ALA A 238 -20.81 14.84 -8.23
N HIS A 239 -20.89 15.76 -7.27
CA HIS A 239 -19.74 16.56 -6.79
C HIS A 239 -19.28 16.20 -5.39
N GLY A 240 -19.54 14.96 -4.91
CA GLY A 240 -19.20 14.61 -3.54
C GLY A 240 -19.21 13.10 -3.24
N HIS A 241 -18.82 12.82 -2.03
CA HIS A 241 -18.74 11.50 -1.40
C HIS A 241 -19.04 11.63 0.10
N GLY A 242 -18.89 10.56 0.88
CA GLY A 242 -19.14 10.56 2.33
C GLY A 242 -20.45 9.87 2.72
N LYS A 243 -21.15 9.28 1.75
CA LYS A 243 -22.41 8.57 1.93
C LYS A 243 -22.17 7.04 1.88
N ASN A 244 -23.22 6.29 1.59
CA ASN A 244 -23.24 4.82 1.60
C ASN A 244 -23.64 4.21 0.25
N SER A 245 -23.46 4.95 -0.84
CA SER A 245 -23.75 4.44 -2.18
C SER A 245 -22.65 3.50 -2.68
N LEU A 246 -23.00 2.51 -3.49
CA LEU A 246 -22.00 1.61 -4.08
C LEU A 246 -20.92 2.34 -4.89
N PRO A 247 -21.23 3.36 -5.70
CA PRO A 247 -20.21 4.13 -6.42
C PRO A 247 -19.20 4.85 -5.52
N GLU A 248 -19.56 5.15 -4.28
CA GLU A 248 -18.66 5.75 -3.29
C GLU A 248 -17.85 4.67 -2.54
N ILE A 249 -18.46 3.51 -2.26
CA ILE A 249 -17.87 2.43 -1.46
C ILE A 249 -16.89 1.58 -2.27
N LEU A 250 -17.22 1.29 -3.54
CA LEU A 250 -16.42 0.39 -4.37
C LEU A 250 -15.15 1.10 -4.86
N ILE A 251 -14.01 0.45 -4.64
CA ILE A 251 -12.69 0.94 -5.00
C ILE A 251 -11.89 -0.12 -5.77
N PRO A 252 -10.94 0.29 -6.63
CA PRO A 252 -9.97 -0.62 -7.20
C PRO A 252 -8.95 -1.06 -6.14
N TRP A 253 -8.50 -2.32 -6.23
CA TRP A 253 -7.39 -2.86 -5.48
C TRP A 253 -6.57 -3.78 -6.38
N ILE A 254 -5.30 -3.45 -6.62
CA ILE A 254 -4.45 -4.06 -7.64
C ILE A 254 -3.08 -4.29 -7.02
N LEU A 255 -2.64 -5.54 -6.94
CA LEU A 255 -1.34 -5.92 -6.38
C LEU A 255 -0.52 -6.68 -7.42
N SER A 256 0.68 -6.21 -7.71
CA SER A 256 1.70 -6.94 -8.47
C SER A 256 2.95 -7.15 -7.62
N GLY A 257 3.76 -8.14 -7.97
CA GLY A 257 5.04 -8.39 -7.30
C GLY A 257 5.41 -9.87 -7.23
N PRO A 258 6.49 -10.19 -6.52
CA PRO A 258 6.98 -11.55 -6.38
C PRO A 258 5.91 -12.51 -5.86
N GLY A 259 5.68 -13.62 -6.58
CA GLY A 259 4.73 -14.65 -6.14
C GLY A 259 3.26 -14.25 -6.16
N VAL A 260 2.92 -13.07 -6.67
CA VAL A 260 1.52 -12.69 -6.92
C VAL A 260 0.96 -13.53 -8.04
N ALA A 261 -0.26 -14.04 -7.88
CA ALA A 261 -0.97 -14.82 -8.89
C ALA A 261 -1.84 -13.89 -9.75
N PRO A 262 -1.48 -13.64 -11.02
CA PRO A 262 -2.26 -12.73 -11.86
C PRO A 262 -3.70 -13.23 -12.06
N GLY A 263 -4.66 -12.32 -11.98
CA GLY A 263 -6.06 -12.59 -12.21
C GLY A 263 -6.99 -11.79 -11.30
N ARG A 264 -8.30 -11.94 -11.54
CA ARG A 264 -9.32 -11.30 -10.73
C ARG A 264 -9.46 -12.01 -9.39
N ILE A 265 -9.39 -11.26 -8.30
CA ILE A 265 -9.67 -11.73 -6.95
C ILE A 265 -11.19 -11.88 -6.79
N ALA A 266 -11.65 -13.10 -6.47
CA ALA A 266 -13.07 -13.37 -6.23
C ALA A 266 -13.48 -13.15 -4.77
N ALA A 267 -12.52 -13.15 -3.84
CA ALA A 267 -12.76 -12.89 -2.43
C ALA A 267 -13.10 -11.40 -2.18
N LEU A 268 -13.91 -11.14 -1.17
CA LEU A 268 -14.15 -9.77 -0.72
C LEU A 268 -12.86 -9.18 -0.16
N VAL A 269 -12.50 -7.99 -0.63
CA VAL A 269 -11.38 -7.18 -0.14
C VAL A 269 -11.96 -5.91 0.48
N ASN A 270 -11.51 -5.56 1.67
CA ASN A 270 -11.83 -4.29 2.31
C ASN A 270 -10.59 -3.40 2.35
N THR A 271 -10.76 -2.09 2.43
CA THR A 271 -9.63 -1.16 2.46
C THR A 271 -8.65 -1.47 3.61
N PHE A 272 -9.16 -1.90 4.77
CA PHE A 272 -8.32 -2.27 5.92
C PHE A 272 -7.52 -3.59 5.73
N ASP A 273 -7.83 -4.40 4.72
CA ASP A 273 -7.04 -5.59 4.36
C ASP A 273 -5.69 -5.19 3.72
N THR A 274 -5.56 -3.95 3.28
CA THR A 274 -4.35 -3.40 2.67
C THR A 274 -3.17 -3.45 3.64
N ALA A 275 -3.32 -2.89 4.85
CA ALA A 275 -2.25 -2.90 5.87
C ALA A 275 -1.85 -4.33 6.25
N LEU A 276 -2.83 -5.25 6.38
CA LEU A 276 -2.59 -6.65 6.72
C LEU A 276 -1.85 -7.39 5.60
N THR A 277 -2.15 -7.06 4.34
CA THR A 277 -1.44 -7.63 3.18
C THR A 277 0.01 -7.15 3.15
N VAL A 278 0.25 -5.86 3.42
CA VAL A 278 1.61 -5.31 3.52
C VAL A 278 2.35 -5.90 4.73
N ALA A 279 1.70 -6.04 5.88
CA ALA A 279 2.27 -6.69 7.06
C ALA A 279 2.66 -8.15 6.76
N TRP A 280 1.80 -8.90 6.07
CA TRP A 280 2.08 -10.26 5.66
C TRP A 280 3.28 -10.34 4.69
N ILE A 281 3.42 -9.42 3.73
CA ILE A 281 4.59 -9.38 2.83
C ILE A 281 5.90 -9.18 3.62
N PHE A 282 5.87 -8.41 4.71
CA PHE A 282 7.03 -8.14 5.56
C PHE A 282 7.23 -9.16 6.70
N ASP A 283 6.35 -10.17 6.82
CA ASP A 283 6.34 -11.15 7.93
C ASP A 283 6.25 -10.47 9.31
N LEU A 284 5.33 -9.50 9.42
CA LEU A 284 5.07 -8.75 10.65
C LEU A 284 3.86 -9.32 11.38
N ASP A 285 3.91 -9.31 12.72
CA ASP A 285 2.78 -9.66 13.57
C ASP A 285 1.86 -8.43 13.79
N PRO A 286 0.66 -8.39 13.19
CA PRO A 286 -0.22 -7.25 13.34
C PRO A 286 -0.78 -7.13 14.77
N PRO A 287 -0.98 -5.90 15.28
CA PRO A 287 -1.63 -5.68 16.59
C PRO A 287 -3.03 -6.31 16.64
N GLN A 288 -3.43 -6.82 17.80
CA GLN A 288 -4.75 -7.47 17.98
C GLN A 288 -5.95 -6.55 17.69
N CYS A 289 -5.77 -5.24 17.71
CA CYS A 289 -6.81 -4.28 17.36
C CYS A 289 -6.99 -4.08 15.86
N TRP A 290 -6.13 -4.65 15.02
CA TRP A 290 -6.35 -4.70 13.59
C TRP A 290 -7.34 -5.83 13.29
N ILE A 291 -8.35 -5.53 12.46
CA ILE A 291 -9.46 -6.44 12.17
C ILE A 291 -9.42 -7.01 10.76
N GLY A 292 -8.59 -6.44 9.89
CA GLY A 292 -8.40 -6.87 8.51
C GLY A 292 -7.77 -8.26 8.41
N ARG A 293 -7.64 -8.74 7.20
CA ARG A 293 -6.98 -10.01 6.85
C ARG A 293 -6.08 -9.81 5.65
N PRO A 294 -4.93 -10.48 5.57
CA PRO A 294 -4.13 -10.44 4.35
C PRO A 294 -4.91 -11.05 3.19
N VAL A 295 -4.84 -10.44 2.03
CA VAL A 295 -5.51 -10.91 0.81
C VAL A 295 -4.71 -12.09 0.22
N LEU A 296 -4.72 -13.23 0.91
CA LEU A 296 -3.92 -14.41 0.53
C LEU A 296 -4.26 -14.97 -0.85
N THR A 297 -5.49 -14.74 -1.31
CA THR A 297 -5.92 -15.12 -2.67
C THR A 297 -5.22 -14.34 -3.79
N ALA A 298 -4.51 -13.26 -3.44
CA ALA A 298 -3.67 -12.52 -4.38
C ALA A 298 -2.33 -13.22 -4.65
N PHE A 299 -1.96 -14.21 -3.85
CA PHE A 299 -0.66 -14.87 -3.94
C PHE A 299 -0.77 -16.31 -4.44
N GLY A 300 0.28 -16.77 -5.11
CA GLY A 300 0.39 -18.16 -5.51
C GLY A 300 0.53 -19.10 -4.30
N PRO A 301 0.01 -20.33 -4.38
CA PRO A 301 -0.04 -21.26 -3.27
C PRO A 301 1.34 -21.61 -2.70
N ALA A 302 2.38 -21.58 -3.50
CA ALA A 302 3.75 -21.86 -3.05
C ALA A 302 4.27 -20.78 -2.08
N LEU A 303 3.98 -19.51 -2.35
CA LEU A 303 4.38 -18.42 -1.46
C LEU A 303 3.59 -18.45 -0.15
N VAL A 304 2.28 -18.70 -0.23
CA VAL A 304 1.41 -18.83 0.96
C VAL A 304 1.87 -19.98 1.85
N ALA A 305 2.23 -21.14 1.26
CA ALA A 305 2.75 -22.27 2.03
C ALA A 305 4.10 -21.97 2.69
N ALA A 306 5.00 -21.30 1.98
CA ALA A 306 6.31 -20.93 2.54
C ALA A 306 6.19 -19.99 3.76
N HIS A 307 5.26 -19.04 3.74
CA HIS A 307 4.96 -18.18 4.91
C HIS A 307 4.35 -18.97 6.07
N ALA A 308 3.44 -19.91 5.80
CA ALA A 308 2.85 -20.75 6.83
C ALA A 308 3.89 -21.63 7.52
N ASP A 309 4.84 -22.20 6.78
CA ASP A 309 5.93 -23.01 7.31
C ASP A 309 6.91 -22.16 8.15
N ALA A 310 7.22 -20.94 7.73
CA ALA A 310 8.06 -20.01 8.50
C ALA A 310 7.39 -19.64 9.83
N ALA A 311 6.10 -19.30 9.82
CA ALA A 311 5.33 -19.01 11.03
C ALA A 311 5.22 -20.21 12.00
N ALA A 312 5.12 -21.44 11.48
CA ALA A 312 5.09 -22.66 12.30
C ALA A 312 6.43 -22.94 12.98
N HIS A 313 7.55 -22.46 12.44
CA HIS A 313 8.90 -22.62 13.02
C HIS A 313 9.29 -21.45 13.96
N ALA A 314 8.63 -20.31 13.86
CA ALA A 314 8.77 -19.22 14.82
C ALA A 314 8.05 -19.61 16.12
N LYS A 315 8.83 -19.96 17.18
CA LYS A 315 8.25 -20.18 18.52
C LYS A 315 7.52 -18.91 18.93
N LEU A 316 6.19 -19.01 19.11
CA LEU A 316 5.38 -17.95 19.71
C LEU A 316 5.99 -17.56 21.08
N PRO A 317 6.36 -16.31 21.33
CA PRO A 317 6.64 -15.85 22.68
C PRO A 317 5.36 -15.95 23.50
N ASP A 318 5.48 -16.42 24.75
CA ASP A 318 4.39 -16.46 25.73
C ASP A 318 3.81 -15.06 25.92
N CYS A 319 2.69 -14.78 25.27
CA CYS A 319 1.95 -13.53 25.44
C CYS A 319 1.14 -13.58 26.74
N THR A 320 1.75 -13.26 27.87
CA THR A 320 1.01 -12.84 29.07
C THR A 320 0.54 -11.40 28.85
N VAL A 321 -0.70 -11.26 28.40
CA VAL A 321 -1.37 -9.96 28.33
C VAL A 321 -1.67 -9.49 29.75
N GLN A 322 -0.94 -8.47 30.23
CA GLN A 322 -1.38 -7.72 31.40
C GLN A 322 -2.54 -6.80 31.00
N LEU A 323 -3.74 -7.26 31.29
CA LEU A 323 -4.92 -6.39 31.28
C LEU A 323 -4.76 -5.35 32.41
N ALA A 324 -4.56 -4.09 32.05
CA ALA A 324 -4.65 -3.01 32.99
C ALA A 324 -6.09 -2.96 33.52
N THR A 325 -6.28 -3.37 34.77
CA THR A 325 -7.54 -3.18 35.47
C THR A 325 -7.76 -1.69 35.66
N ALA A 326 -8.82 -1.17 35.06
CA ALA A 326 -9.35 0.17 35.41
C ALA A 326 -9.61 0.16 36.92
N LYS A 327 -8.91 1.02 37.64
CA LYS A 327 -9.31 1.41 39.00
C LYS A 327 -10.21 2.61 38.88
N ASP A 328 -11.37 2.49 39.55
CA ASP A 328 -12.44 3.45 39.74
C ASP A 328 -12.01 4.90 39.98
#